data_3496963d461ca4b197819ed5112512ab
#
_entry.id   3496963d461ca4b197819ed5112512ab
#
_cell.length_a   1.000
_cell.length_b   1.000
_cell.length_c   1.000
_cell.angle_alpha   90.00
_cell.angle_beta   90.00
_cell.angle_gamma   90.00
#
_symmetry.space_group_name_H-M   'P 1'
#
loop_
_entity.id
_entity.type
_entity.pdbx_description
1 polymer ?
#
loop_
_entity_poly.entity_id
_entity_poly.type
_entity_poly.pdbx_seq_one_letter_code
_entity_poly.pdbx_strand_id
1 'polypeptide(L)'
;MDGKTKRVLTGTHFMLGNNAVVEGALAAGCDFYAGYPITPANEISERMAERMPKVGGKFLQGEDELCSIYSVTGASLAGAKAMTATASAGYNYMQEGIEYAVAAEVPCVIVDVQRCRGENFATQADIMQARWGAAGDHEMIVLTPATVQELFDHTVRAFNLAEKYRTPVVVLSETTIALMREKLVIPEPEAIEIVNRKKPDQPPGEFVPFKAGSDGVPPLPRFGEGYRILHSINPHDEWGGIQWDPDVFENLYDRILEKITKHRDDIVQTEGYFLDDAKIVLIAYGSESRPALGAVRQARANGIKAGLLKLVTVWPVPDKEIRAVAEKAETVLTVEMNVGRYAYEIERLCCGACRVARITKNRGLVHTTREVYKAVEEIIR
;
A
#
# COMPACT_ATOMS: atom_id res chain seq x y z
N MET A 1 -0.38 -7.20 -39.48
CA MET A 1 -0.41 -6.37 -38.25
C MET A 1 -0.69 -7.32 -37.12
N ASP A 2 0.34 -7.67 -36.35
CA ASP A 2 0.20 -8.61 -35.24
C ASP A 2 -0.65 -7.97 -34.13
N GLY A 3 -1.91 -8.42 -34.05
CA GLY A 3 -2.91 -7.89 -33.15
C GLY A 3 -2.72 -8.28 -31.65
N LYS A 4 -1.49 -8.44 -31.19
CA LYS A 4 -1.23 -8.61 -29.75
C LYS A 4 -1.42 -7.28 -29.05
N THR A 5 -2.45 -7.18 -28.26
CA THR A 5 -2.68 -6.01 -27.39
C THR A 5 -1.44 -5.81 -26.50
N LYS A 6 -0.86 -4.61 -26.53
CA LYS A 6 0.31 -4.30 -25.68
C LYS A 6 -0.05 -4.45 -24.20
N ARG A 7 0.80 -5.12 -23.42
CA ARG A 7 0.63 -5.23 -21.97
C ARG A 7 0.74 -3.86 -21.30
N VAL A 8 1.69 -3.04 -21.72
CA VAL A 8 1.90 -1.67 -21.22
C VAL A 8 1.35 -0.69 -22.24
N LEU A 9 0.44 0.17 -21.82
CA LEU A 9 -0.11 1.27 -22.64
C LEU A 9 0.75 2.51 -22.47
N THR A 10 1.86 2.57 -23.18
CA THR A 10 2.79 3.72 -23.12
C THR A 10 2.17 5.01 -23.61
N GLY A 11 2.71 6.15 -23.17
CA GLY A 11 2.31 7.48 -23.62
C GLY A 11 1.47 8.26 -22.61
N THR A 12 0.86 9.34 -23.09
CA THR A 12 0.04 10.23 -22.26
C THR A 12 -1.44 9.92 -22.44
N HIS A 13 -2.14 9.74 -21.33
CA HIS A 13 -3.55 9.40 -21.27
C HIS A 13 -4.30 10.36 -20.36
N PHE A 14 -5.61 10.56 -20.61
CA PHE A 14 -6.54 11.14 -19.65
C PHE A 14 -7.36 10.01 -19.05
N MET A 15 -6.99 9.55 -17.87
CA MET A 15 -7.43 8.26 -17.35
C MET A 15 -8.10 8.38 -15.98
N LEU A 16 -9.06 7.49 -15.72
CA LEU A 16 -9.68 7.30 -14.42
C LEU A 16 -8.67 6.67 -13.45
N GLY A 17 -8.72 7.06 -12.17
CA GLY A 17 -7.79 6.54 -11.17
C GLY A 17 -7.83 5.01 -11.03
N ASN A 18 -9.01 4.41 -10.94
CA ASN A 18 -9.16 2.95 -10.92
C ASN A 18 -8.53 2.27 -12.15
N ASN A 19 -8.63 2.88 -13.31
CA ASN A 19 -8.01 2.36 -14.53
C ASN A 19 -6.47 2.50 -14.49
N ALA A 20 -5.95 3.56 -13.85
CA ALA A 20 -4.52 3.72 -13.67
C ALA A 20 -3.92 2.62 -12.78
N VAL A 21 -4.63 2.18 -11.74
CA VAL A 21 -4.27 1.00 -10.93
C VAL A 21 -4.09 -0.24 -11.82
N VAL A 22 -5.06 -0.50 -12.72
CA VAL A 22 -5.00 -1.65 -13.63
C VAL A 22 -3.80 -1.58 -14.57
N GLU A 23 -3.56 -0.42 -15.17
CA GLU A 23 -2.41 -0.27 -16.09
C GLU A 23 -1.08 -0.38 -15.32
N GLY A 24 -1.00 0.11 -14.07
CA GLY A 24 0.15 -0.09 -13.19
C GLY A 24 0.38 -1.56 -12.85
N ALA A 25 -0.68 -2.31 -12.54
CA ALA A 25 -0.60 -3.75 -12.28
C ALA A 25 -0.12 -4.53 -13.52
N LEU A 26 -0.67 -4.23 -14.69
CA LEU A 26 -0.26 -4.88 -15.94
C LEU A 26 1.19 -4.53 -16.31
N ALA A 27 1.60 -3.29 -16.08
CA ALA A 27 2.97 -2.85 -16.29
C ALA A 27 3.94 -3.57 -15.34
N ALA A 28 3.55 -3.81 -14.08
CA ALA A 28 4.31 -4.59 -13.12
C ALA A 28 4.38 -6.10 -13.42
N GLY A 29 3.63 -6.56 -14.43
CA GLY A 29 3.59 -7.97 -14.82
C GLY A 29 2.48 -8.79 -14.13
N CYS A 30 1.42 -8.15 -13.62
CA CYS A 30 0.28 -8.85 -13.04
C CYS A 30 -0.32 -9.86 -14.04
N ASP A 31 -0.37 -11.13 -13.61
CA ASP A 31 -0.84 -12.25 -14.43
C ASP A 31 -2.16 -12.82 -13.95
N PHE A 32 -2.56 -12.52 -12.72
CA PHE A 32 -3.79 -13.01 -12.12
C PHE A 32 -4.49 -11.91 -11.32
N TYR A 33 -5.78 -11.78 -11.56
CA TYR A 33 -6.67 -10.93 -10.78
C TYR A 33 -7.88 -11.74 -10.33
N ALA A 34 -8.21 -11.64 -9.04
CA ALA A 34 -9.49 -12.08 -8.51
C ALA A 34 -10.14 -10.94 -7.74
N GLY A 35 -11.46 -10.76 -7.90
CA GLY A 35 -12.17 -9.70 -7.18
C GLY A 35 -13.67 -9.96 -7.12
N TYR A 36 -14.31 -9.41 -6.09
CA TYR A 36 -15.75 -9.32 -5.96
C TYR A 36 -16.21 -7.90 -6.32
N PRO A 37 -17.27 -7.73 -7.10
CA PRO A 37 -17.75 -6.41 -7.50
C PRO A 37 -18.24 -5.60 -6.30
N ILE A 38 -17.55 -4.52 -5.99
CA ILE A 38 -17.90 -3.61 -4.90
C ILE A 38 -17.54 -2.16 -5.29
N THR A 39 -18.49 -1.25 -5.13
CA THR A 39 -18.27 0.18 -5.38
C THR A 39 -17.45 0.76 -4.21
N PRO A 40 -16.43 1.63 -4.46
CA PRO A 40 -16.03 2.25 -5.71
C PRO A 40 -14.84 1.57 -6.42
N ALA A 41 -14.62 0.28 -6.25
CA ALA A 41 -13.55 -0.47 -6.88
C ALA A 41 -13.99 -1.23 -8.17
N ASN A 42 -15.24 -1.09 -8.59
CA ASN A 42 -15.80 -1.84 -9.73
C ASN A 42 -15.01 -1.65 -11.03
N GLU A 43 -14.58 -0.42 -11.33
CA GLU A 43 -13.89 -0.11 -12.57
C GLU A 43 -12.51 -0.78 -12.65
N ILE A 44 -11.91 -1.16 -11.50
CA ILE A 44 -10.70 -2.00 -11.47
C ILE A 44 -11.07 -3.40 -11.99
N SER A 45 -12.12 -4.04 -11.46
CA SER A 45 -12.56 -5.35 -11.89
C SER A 45 -13.01 -5.38 -13.35
N GLU A 46 -13.80 -4.38 -13.78
CA GLU A 46 -14.27 -4.25 -15.17
C GLU A 46 -13.10 -4.13 -16.15
N ARG A 47 -12.13 -3.27 -15.85
CA ARG A 47 -10.96 -3.10 -16.71
C ARG A 47 -10.02 -4.31 -16.66
N MET A 48 -9.88 -4.98 -15.52
CA MET A 48 -9.15 -6.25 -15.43
C MET A 48 -9.81 -7.33 -16.28
N ALA A 49 -11.16 -7.46 -16.22
CA ALA A 49 -11.90 -8.40 -17.06
C ALA A 49 -11.70 -8.12 -18.57
N GLU A 50 -11.59 -6.84 -18.96
CA GLU A 50 -11.30 -6.44 -20.33
C GLU A 50 -9.86 -6.72 -20.74
N ARG A 51 -8.89 -6.36 -19.88
CA ARG A 51 -7.46 -6.32 -20.23
C ARG A 51 -6.76 -7.66 -20.07
N MET A 52 -7.04 -8.41 -18.98
CA MET A 52 -6.31 -9.64 -18.65
C MET A 52 -6.33 -10.69 -19.78
N PRO A 53 -7.49 -11.01 -20.39
CA PRO A 53 -7.51 -11.98 -21.51
C PRO A 53 -6.65 -11.53 -22.70
N LYS A 54 -6.59 -10.22 -22.97
CA LYS A 54 -5.85 -9.66 -24.10
C LYS A 54 -4.33 -9.73 -23.94
N VAL A 55 -3.84 -9.81 -22.70
CA VAL A 55 -2.41 -9.88 -22.36
C VAL A 55 -1.97 -11.27 -21.88
N GLY A 56 -2.85 -12.27 -21.96
CA GLY A 56 -2.57 -13.65 -21.56
C GLY A 56 -2.68 -13.90 -20.05
N GLY A 57 -3.19 -12.94 -19.29
CA GLY A 57 -3.47 -13.08 -17.86
C GLY A 57 -4.80 -13.78 -17.59
N LYS A 58 -5.09 -14.01 -16.31
CA LYS A 58 -6.30 -14.65 -15.82
C LYS A 58 -7.11 -13.69 -14.97
N PHE A 59 -8.43 -13.66 -15.22
CA PHE A 59 -9.41 -12.91 -14.45
C PHE A 59 -10.40 -13.90 -13.81
N LEU A 60 -10.65 -13.71 -12.52
CA LEU A 60 -11.65 -14.46 -11.76
C LEU A 60 -12.57 -13.47 -11.04
N GLN A 61 -13.88 -13.60 -11.25
CA GLN A 61 -14.85 -12.96 -10.38
C GLN A 61 -15.19 -13.93 -9.26
N GLY A 62 -14.83 -13.57 -8.02
CA GLY A 62 -15.17 -14.32 -6.83
C GLY A 62 -16.62 -14.11 -6.41
N GLU A 63 -17.14 -14.99 -5.57
CA GLU A 63 -18.46 -14.84 -4.96
C GLU A 63 -18.44 -13.89 -3.74
N ASP A 64 -17.25 -13.68 -3.17
CA ASP A 64 -16.97 -12.74 -2.09
C ASP A 64 -15.49 -12.36 -2.04
N GLU A 65 -15.12 -11.53 -1.07
CA GLU A 65 -13.76 -11.04 -0.88
C GLU A 65 -12.83 -12.11 -0.28
N LEU A 66 -13.33 -13.05 0.51
CA LEU A 66 -12.55 -14.20 0.99
C LEU A 66 -12.14 -15.11 -0.17
N CYS A 67 -13.08 -15.45 -1.05
CA CYS A 67 -12.76 -16.17 -2.27
C CYS A 67 -11.69 -15.45 -3.08
N SER A 68 -11.77 -14.13 -3.17
CA SER A 68 -10.84 -13.30 -3.94
C SER A 68 -9.42 -13.33 -3.36
N ILE A 69 -9.25 -13.10 -2.06
CA ILE A 69 -7.91 -13.07 -1.43
C ILE A 69 -7.24 -14.45 -1.43
N TYR A 70 -7.99 -15.53 -1.17
CA TYR A 70 -7.44 -16.88 -1.23
C TYR A 70 -7.09 -17.32 -2.65
N SER A 71 -7.89 -16.92 -3.67
CA SER A 71 -7.57 -17.16 -5.08
C SER A 71 -6.28 -16.45 -5.49
N VAL A 72 -6.09 -15.19 -5.05
CA VAL A 72 -4.86 -14.40 -5.28
C VAL A 72 -3.66 -15.07 -4.61
N THR A 73 -3.81 -15.51 -3.37
CA THR A 73 -2.77 -16.21 -2.62
C THR A 73 -2.37 -17.52 -3.32
N GLY A 74 -3.36 -18.34 -3.71
CA GLY A 74 -3.12 -19.58 -4.45
C GLY A 74 -2.45 -19.34 -5.80
N ALA A 75 -2.88 -18.33 -6.55
CA ALA A 75 -2.27 -17.97 -7.83
C ALA A 75 -0.81 -17.50 -7.65
N SER A 76 -0.52 -16.75 -6.59
CA SER A 76 0.83 -16.32 -6.26
C SER A 76 1.75 -17.52 -5.95
N LEU A 77 1.28 -18.51 -5.18
CA LEU A 77 1.99 -19.76 -4.93
C LEU A 77 2.22 -20.58 -6.20
N ALA A 78 1.30 -20.49 -7.17
CA ALA A 78 1.48 -21.05 -8.50
C ALA A 78 2.42 -20.23 -9.41
N GLY A 79 2.99 -19.14 -8.91
CA GLY A 79 4.02 -18.34 -9.57
C GLY A 79 3.52 -17.08 -10.28
N ALA A 80 2.23 -16.76 -10.21
CA ALA A 80 1.70 -15.53 -10.77
C ALA A 80 2.06 -14.31 -9.92
N LYS A 81 2.18 -13.14 -10.56
CA LYS A 81 2.00 -11.87 -9.88
C LYS A 81 0.50 -11.61 -9.77
N ALA A 82 -0.02 -11.57 -8.55
CA ALA A 82 -1.46 -11.63 -8.31
C ALA A 82 -1.97 -10.42 -7.52
N MET A 83 -3.19 -9.96 -7.85
CA MET A 83 -3.81 -8.79 -7.23
C MET A 83 -5.30 -9.02 -6.99
N THR A 84 -5.82 -8.40 -5.93
CA THR A 84 -7.24 -8.16 -5.72
C THR A 84 -7.51 -6.69 -5.48
N ALA A 85 -8.75 -6.25 -5.68
CA ALA A 85 -9.22 -4.92 -5.33
C ALA A 85 -10.59 -4.99 -4.67
N THR A 86 -10.80 -4.13 -3.68
CA THR A 86 -12.01 -4.08 -2.87
C THR A 86 -12.26 -2.66 -2.35
N ALA A 87 -13.26 -2.51 -1.49
CA ALA A 87 -13.54 -1.30 -0.73
C ALA A 87 -13.71 -1.65 0.75
N SER A 88 -13.60 -0.69 1.63
CA SER A 88 -13.61 -0.79 3.10
C SER A 88 -14.33 -2.00 3.71
N ALA A 89 -15.58 -2.28 3.29
CA ALA A 89 -16.35 -3.40 3.82
C ALA A 89 -15.74 -4.76 3.42
N GLY A 90 -15.33 -4.91 2.15
CA GLY A 90 -14.66 -6.10 1.67
C GLY A 90 -13.25 -6.22 2.21
N TYR A 91 -12.56 -5.09 2.43
CA TYR A 91 -11.26 -5.09 3.09
C TYR A 91 -11.36 -5.62 4.53
N ASN A 92 -12.44 -5.27 5.26
CA ASN A 92 -12.74 -5.90 6.55
C ASN A 92 -12.89 -7.42 6.44
N TYR A 93 -13.57 -7.88 5.40
CA TYR A 93 -13.86 -9.30 5.20
C TYR A 93 -12.63 -10.11 4.79
N MET A 94 -11.63 -9.46 4.16
CA MET A 94 -10.36 -10.10 3.74
C MET A 94 -9.34 -10.31 4.87
N GLN A 95 -9.53 -9.77 6.07
CA GLN A 95 -8.45 -9.66 7.07
C GLN A 95 -7.83 -11.01 7.43
N GLU A 96 -8.61 -12.07 7.53
CA GLU A 96 -8.10 -13.42 7.78
C GLU A 96 -7.23 -13.93 6.62
N GLY A 97 -7.64 -13.70 5.38
CA GLY A 97 -6.84 -14.07 4.20
C GLY A 97 -5.56 -13.23 4.06
N ILE A 98 -5.57 -11.98 4.53
CA ILE A 98 -4.38 -11.13 4.59
C ILE A 98 -3.39 -11.68 5.62
N GLU A 99 -3.88 -12.06 6.81
CA GLU A 99 -3.06 -12.71 7.85
C GLU A 99 -2.41 -13.99 7.31
N TYR A 100 -3.21 -14.83 6.63
CA TYR A 100 -2.66 -16.03 5.97
C TYR A 100 -1.52 -15.69 5.00
N ALA A 101 -1.70 -14.66 4.16
CA ALA A 101 -0.70 -14.27 3.18
C ALA A 101 0.59 -13.73 3.83
N VAL A 102 0.48 -13.03 4.97
CA VAL A 102 1.63 -12.56 5.75
C VAL A 102 2.37 -13.73 6.38
N ALA A 103 1.66 -14.57 7.14
CA ALA A 103 2.25 -15.69 7.89
C ALA A 103 2.87 -16.75 6.96
N ALA A 104 2.22 -17.02 5.82
CA ALA A 104 2.74 -17.93 4.79
C ALA A 104 3.75 -17.26 3.83
N GLU A 105 4.06 -15.99 4.03
CA GLU A 105 5.00 -15.20 3.24
C GLU A 105 4.68 -15.24 1.73
N VAL A 106 3.44 -14.98 1.37
CA VAL A 106 2.96 -15.02 -0.01
C VAL A 106 2.82 -13.61 -0.58
N PRO A 107 3.62 -13.24 -1.60
CA PRO A 107 3.54 -11.92 -2.21
C PRO A 107 2.24 -11.74 -2.99
N CYS A 108 1.52 -10.66 -2.71
CA CYS A 108 0.35 -10.24 -3.49
C CYS A 108 0.09 -8.74 -3.29
N VAL A 109 -0.73 -8.15 -4.16
CA VAL A 109 -1.14 -6.76 -4.03
C VAL A 109 -2.63 -6.67 -3.75
N ILE A 110 -2.99 -5.86 -2.77
CA ILE A 110 -4.37 -5.59 -2.38
C ILE A 110 -4.62 -4.10 -2.57
N VAL A 111 -5.66 -3.75 -3.32
CA VAL A 111 -6.08 -2.35 -3.48
C VAL A 111 -7.36 -2.16 -2.70
N ASP A 112 -7.30 -1.31 -1.67
CA ASP A 112 -8.49 -0.88 -0.95
C ASP A 112 -8.88 0.54 -1.38
N VAL A 113 -10.04 0.66 -2.00
CA VAL A 113 -10.61 1.95 -2.38
C VAL A 113 -11.56 2.40 -1.26
N GLN A 114 -11.01 3.09 -0.29
CA GLN A 114 -11.71 3.49 0.93
C GLN A 114 -12.98 4.29 0.65
N ARG A 115 -14.07 3.92 1.30
CA ARG A 115 -15.36 4.64 1.28
C ARG A 115 -16.02 4.68 2.65
N CYS A 116 -16.83 5.70 2.92
CA CYS A 116 -17.71 5.72 4.07
C CYS A 116 -18.74 4.59 4.01
N ARG A 117 -19.19 4.12 5.18
CA ARG A 117 -20.21 3.08 5.29
C ARG A 117 -21.48 3.49 4.54
N GLY A 118 -21.96 2.63 3.66
CA GLY A 118 -23.24 2.74 2.96
C GLY A 118 -23.29 3.69 1.76
N GLU A 119 -22.22 4.47 1.50
CA GLU A 119 -22.21 5.48 0.44
C GLU A 119 -20.84 5.59 -0.25
N ASN A 120 -20.83 6.16 -1.46
CA ASN A 120 -19.59 6.36 -2.24
C ASN A 120 -18.83 7.63 -1.82
N PHE A 121 -18.92 8.04 -0.58
CA PHE A 121 -18.14 9.14 -0.05
C PHE A 121 -16.74 8.67 0.34
N ALA A 122 -15.75 9.48 0.05
CA ALA A 122 -14.37 9.21 0.38
C ALA A 122 -14.14 9.21 1.90
N THR A 123 -13.17 8.41 2.34
CA THR A 123 -12.69 8.39 3.72
C THR A 123 -11.24 7.90 3.74
N GLN A 124 -10.54 8.17 4.84
CA GLN A 124 -9.25 7.59 5.19
C GLN A 124 -9.36 6.78 6.49
N ALA A 125 -10.52 6.14 6.70
CA ALA A 125 -10.81 5.46 7.96
C ALA A 125 -10.12 4.10 8.10
N ASP A 126 -9.71 3.47 7.01
CA ASP A 126 -9.15 2.12 7.03
C ASP A 126 -7.64 2.09 7.34
N ILE A 127 -7.02 3.27 7.52
CA ILE A 127 -5.59 3.44 7.76
C ILE A 127 -5.05 2.59 8.93
N MET A 128 -5.76 2.53 10.05
CA MET A 128 -5.36 1.74 11.21
C MET A 128 -5.62 0.26 10.97
N GLN A 129 -6.71 -0.07 10.30
CA GLN A 129 -7.03 -1.44 9.96
C GLN A 129 -6.02 -2.05 8.99
N ALA A 130 -5.49 -1.24 8.07
CA ALA A 130 -4.45 -1.68 7.14
C ALA A 130 -3.19 -2.21 7.85
N ARG A 131 -2.99 -1.88 9.12
CA ARG A 131 -1.90 -2.38 9.96
C ARG A 131 -2.38 -3.36 11.03
N TRP A 132 -3.53 -3.07 11.67
CA TRP A 132 -3.97 -3.73 12.89
C TRP A 132 -5.29 -4.50 12.72
N GLY A 133 -5.73 -4.72 11.49
CA GLY A 133 -7.02 -5.38 11.22
C GLY A 133 -6.98 -6.89 11.30
N ALA A 134 -5.86 -7.49 10.92
CA ALA A 134 -5.66 -8.92 11.00
C ALA A 134 -5.15 -9.34 12.39
N ALA A 135 -5.34 -10.60 12.75
CA ALA A 135 -4.79 -11.16 13.98
C ALA A 135 -3.25 -11.36 13.85
N GLY A 136 -2.57 -11.52 14.96
CA GLY A 136 -1.14 -11.77 14.98
C GLY A 136 -0.27 -10.52 14.90
N ASP A 137 0.98 -10.69 15.32
CA ASP A 137 1.98 -9.63 15.33
C ASP A 137 2.79 -9.64 14.02
N HIS A 138 2.48 -8.71 13.13
CA HIS A 138 3.17 -8.56 11.86
C HIS A 138 3.30 -7.09 11.44
N GLU A 139 4.17 -6.81 10.50
CA GLU A 139 4.27 -5.49 9.87
C GLU A 139 3.62 -5.53 8.48
N MET A 140 3.01 -4.44 8.09
CA MET A 140 2.39 -4.28 6.77
C MET A 140 3.10 -3.22 5.96
N ILE A 141 3.10 -3.38 4.63
CA ILE A 141 3.52 -2.32 3.71
C ILE A 141 2.25 -1.71 3.11
N VAL A 142 2.04 -0.41 3.38
CA VAL A 142 0.84 0.31 2.94
C VAL A 142 1.24 1.63 2.28
N LEU A 143 0.83 1.79 1.03
CA LEU A 143 1.12 2.95 0.19
C LEU A 143 -0.16 3.78 -0.02
N THR A 144 -0.04 5.12 0.06
CA THR A 144 -1.18 6.05 -0.05
C THR A 144 -0.99 7.01 -1.23
N PRO A 145 -1.52 6.70 -2.42
CA PRO A 145 -1.46 7.59 -3.57
C PRO A 145 -2.34 8.85 -3.38
N ALA A 146 -1.89 9.99 -3.91
CA ALA A 146 -2.58 11.27 -3.86
C ALA A 146 -3.05 11.77 -5.23
N THR A 147 -2.67 11.11 -6.32
CA THR A 147 -3.00 11.46 -7.71
C THR A 147 -3.22 10.22 -8.56
N VAL A 148 -3.80 10.40 -9.75
CA VAL A 148 -3.96 9.30 -10.72
C VAL A 148 -2.61 8.77 -11.21
N GLN A 149 -1.59 9.64 -11.34
CA GLN A 149 -0.23 9.20 -11.65
C GLN A 149 0.32 8.31 -10.54
N GLU A 150 0.16 8.72 -9.29
CA GLU A 150 0.63 7.93 -8.15
C GLU A 150 -0.12 6.61 -7.97
N LEU A 151 -1.39 6.51 -8.37
CA LEU A 151 -2.10 5.24 -8.41
C LEU A 151 -1.40 4.24 -9.35
N PHE A 152 -0.93 4.68 -10.51
CA PHE A 152 -0.13 3.85 -11.41
C PHE A 152 1.24 3.51 -10.78
N ASP A 153 1.99 4.53 -10.38
CA ASP A 153 3.37 4.37 -9.90
C ASP A 153 3.45 3.53 -8.62
N HIS A 154 2.53 3.78 -7.68
CA HIS A 154 2.48 3.03 -6.41
C HIS A 154 1.95 1.61 -6.59
N THR A 155 1.11 1.35 -7.61
CA THR A 155 0.72 -0.03 -7.93
C THR A 155 1.91 -0.82 -8.49
N VAL A 156 2.72 -0.24 -9.38
CA VAL A 156 3.98 -0.86 -9.82
C VAL A 156 4.90 -1.12 -8.64
N ARG A 157 5.08 -0.12 -7.78
CA ARG A 157 5.92 -0.22 -6.58
C ARG A 157 5.41 -1.27 -5.60
N ALA A 158 4.09 -1.39 -5.42
CA ALA A 158 3.48 -2.39 -4.54
C ALA A 158 3.82 -3.82 -4.99
N PHE A 159 3.76 -4.11 -6.29
CA PHE A 159 4.21 -5.39 -6.83
C PHE A 159 5.69 -5.63 -6.58
N ASN A 160 6.55 -4.63 -6.79
CA ASN A 160 7.97 -4.76 -6.58
C ASN A 160 8.31 -5.04 -5.10
N LEU A 161 7.68 -4.33 -4.17
CA LEU A 161 7.85 -4.55 -2.73
C LEU A 161 7.30 -5.92 -2.30
N ALA A 162 6.13 -6.32 -2.82
CA ALA A 162 5.55 -7.63 -2.52
C ALA A 162 6.47 -8.77 -2.95
N GLU A 163 6.97 -8.74 -4.17
CA GLU A 163 7.89 -9.73 -4.71
C GLU A 163 9.25 -9.73 -3.99
N LYS A 164 9.79 -8.54 -3.67
CA LYS A 164 11.08 -8.38 -3.00
C LYS A 164 11.07 -8.93 -1.58
N TYR A 165 9.99 -8.65 -0.83
CA TYR A 165 9.90 -8.99 0.59
C TYR A 165 9.00 -10.19 0.91
N ARG A 166 8.43 -10.86 -0.11
CA ARG A 166 7.51 -11.98 0.09
C ARG A 166 6.44 -11.67 1.13
N THR A 167 5.65 -10.62 0.88
CA THR A 167 4.60 -10.16 1.79
C THR A 167 3.47 -9.51 0.99
N PRO A 168 2.22 -9.53 1.46
CA PRO A 168 1.19 -8.70 0.85
C PRO A 168 1.51 -7.21 0.99
N VAL A 169 1.18 -6.42 -0.03
CA VAL A 169 1.31 -4.96 -0.02
C VAL A 169 -0.03 -4.34 -0.33
N VAL A 170 -0.42 -3.33 0.45
CA VAL A 170 -1.69 -2.62 0.29
C VAL A 170 -1.46 -1.27 -0.41
N VAL A 171 -2.23 -1.03 -1.47
CA VAL A 171 -2.43 0.31 -2.03
C VAL A 171 -3.72 0.84 -1.46
N LEU A 172 -3.60 1.74 -0.50
CA LEU A 172 -4.72 2.33 0.23
C LEU A 172 -5.17 3.59 -0.50
N SER A 173 -6.07 3.40 -1.46
CA SER A 173 -6.69 4.45 -2.28
C SER A 173 -7.92 5.02 -1.59
N GLU A 174 -8.59 5.94 -2.25
CA GLU A 174 -9.80 6.61 -1.77
C GLU A 174 -10.75 6.87 -2.94
N THR A 175 -12.07 6.88 -2.67
CA THR A 175 -13.10 7.17 -3.66
C THR A 175 -12.80 8.40 -4.54
N THR A 176 -12.28 9.49 -3.94
CA THR A 176 -12.01 10.73 -4.67
C THR A 176 -10.99 10.52 -5.78
N ILE A 177 -9.84 9.93 -5.47
CA ILE A 177 -8.76 9.73 -6.45
C ILE A 177 -9.12 8.62 -7.42
N ALA A 178 -9.77 7.57 -6.94
CA ALA A 178 -10.17 6.41 -7.71
C ALA A 178 -11.11 6.77 -8.86
N LEU A 179 -12.07 7.68 -8.61
CA LEU A 179 -13.11 8.08 -9.57
C LEU A 179 -12.81 9.38 -10.31
N MET A 180 -11.73 10.10 -9.99
CA MET A 180 -11.33 11.27 -10.76
C MET A 180 -10.55 10.88 -12.02
N ARG A 181 -10.52 11.79 -12.98
CA ARG A 181 -9.70 11.66 -14.20
C ARG A 181 -8.60 12.71 -14.21
N GLU A 182 -7.39 12.27 -14.45
CA GLU A 182 -6.24 13.16 -14.59
C GLU A 182 -5.36 12.73 -15.76
N LYS A 183 -4.38 13.57 -16.09
CA LYS A 183 -3.29 13.20 -16.99
C LYS A 183 -2.46 12.11 -16.34
N LEU A 184 -2.28 11.00 -17.06
CA LEU A 184 -1.39 9.89 -16.72
C LEU A 184 -0.33 9.75 -17.79
N VAL A 185 0.93 9.70 -17.40
CA VAL A 185 2.06 9.41 -18.29
C VAL A 185 2.58 8.01 -17.93
N ILE A 186 2.42 7.08 -18.88
CA ILE A 186 2.93 5.71 -18.77
C ILE A 186 4.24 5.63 -19.56
N PRO A 187 5.38 5.35 -18.91
CA PRO A 187 6.67 5.27 -19.58
C PRO A 187 6.77 4.04 -20.50
N GLU A 188 7.82 3.97 -21.30
CA GLU A 188 8.13 2.77 -22.06
C GLU A 188 8.47 1.60 -21.12
N PRO A 189 8.16 0.34 -21.51
CA PRO A 189 8.32 -0.82 -20.63
C PRO A 189 9.74 -0.95 -20.05
N GLU A 190 10.75 -0.58 -20.81
CA GLU A 190 12.17 -0.66 -20.42
C GLU A 190 12.55 0.34 -19.32
N ALA A 191 11.75 1.39 -19.15
CA ALA A 191 11.93 2.39 -18.09
C ALA A 191 11.16 2.07 -16.80
N ILE A 192 10.38 0.98 -16.80
CA ILE A 192 9.63 0.53 -15.63
C ILE A 192 10.47 -0.53 -14.90
N GLU A 193 10.91 -0.23 -13.70
CA GLU A 193 11.60 -1.20 -12.86
C GLU A 193 10.66 -2.33 -12.44
N ILE A 194 11.05 -3.58 -12.71
CA ILE A 194 10.28 -4.78 -12.38
C ILE A 194 11.12 -5.71 -11.51
N VAL A 195 10.70 -5.88 -10.27
CA VAL A 195 11.28 -6.86 -9.34
C VAL A 195 10.48 -8.16 -9.41
N ASN A 196 11.20 -9.28 -9.38
CA ASN A 196 10.62 -10.61 -9.28
C ASN A 196 11.11 -11.28 -7.99
N ARG A 197 10.28 -12.16 -7.43
CA ARG A 197 10.62 -12.94 -6.24
C ARG A 197 11.90 -13.73 -6.41
N LYS A 198 12.63 -13.88 -5.31
CA LYS A 198 13.83 -14.70 -5.22
C LYS A 198 13.48 -16.16 -5.51
N LYS A 199 14.15 -16.75 -6.49
CA LYS A 199 13.97 -18.16 -6.83
C LYS A 199 15.01 -19.03 -6.08
N PRO A 200 14.68 -20.32 -5.86
CA PRO A 200 15.70 -21.26 -5.36
C PRO A 200 16.92 -21.32 -6.29
N ASP A 201 18.08 -21.40 -5.70
CA ASP A 201 19.37 -21.67 -6.36
C ASP A 201 19.82 -23.14 -6.18
N GLN A 202 19.08 -23.91 -5.36
CA GLN A 202 19.32 -25.32 -5.06
C GLN A 202 18.33 -26.23 -5.78
N PRO A 203 18.70 -27.46 -6.12
CA PRO A 203 17.77 -28.43 -6.69
C PRO A 203 16.68 -28.83 -5.66
N PRO A 204 15.53 -29.35 -6.13
CA PRO A 204 14.40 -29.67 -5.25
C PRO A 204 14.70 -30.56 -4.04
N GLY A 205 15.66 -31.48 -4.16
CA GLY A 205 16.04 -32.40 -3.08
C GLY A 205 16.92 -31.77 -1.97
N GLU A 206 17.49 -30.60 -2.21
CA GLU A 206 18.38 -29.90 -1.28
C GLU A 206 17.80 -28.58 -0.78
N PHE A 207 16.68 -28.16 -1.37
CA PHE A 207 16.04 -26.87 -1.08
C PHE A 207 15.34 -26.87 0.28
N VAL A 208 15.66 -25.85 1.10
CA VAL A 208 15.02 -25.61 2.40
C VAL A 208 14.06 -24.40 2.26
N PRO A 209 12.74 -24.61 2.31
CA PRO A 209 11.73 -23.63 1.87
C PRO A 209 11.73 -22.28 2.58
N PHE A 210 12.05 -22.27 3.89
CA PHE A 210 12.00 -21.08 4.71
C PHE A 210 13.36 -20.64 5.24
N LYS A 211 14.43 -21.20 4.69
CA LYS A 211 15.79 -20.76 5.01
C LYS A 211 16.06 -19.42 4.32
N ALA A 212 16.04 -18.36 5.11
CA ALA A 212 16.32 -17.00 4.66
C ALA A 212 17.84 -16.72 4.66
N GLY A 213 18.26 -15.81 3.76
CA GLY A 213 19.57 -15.19 3.83
C GLY A 213 19.60 -14.05 4.85
N SER A 214 20.66 -13.23 4.78
CA SER A 214 20.83 -12.05 5.66
C SER A 214 19.75 -10.98 5.48
N ASP A 215 19.02 -11.03 4.36
CA ASP A 215 17.88 -10.16 4.04
C ASP A 215 16.57 -10.59 4.73
N GLY A 216 16.55 -11.73 5.41
CA GLY A 216 15.36 -12.28 6.06
C GLY A 216 14.30 -12.84 5.09
N VAL A 217 14.60 -12.85 3.77
CA VAL A 217 13.65 -13.26 2.72
C VAL A 217 14.04 -14.61 2.14
N PRO A 218 13.29 -15.69 2.42
CA PRO A 218 13.55 -16.99 1.83
C PRO A 218 13.16 -17.00 0.34
N PRO A 219 13.78 -17.84 -0.50
CA PRO A 219 13.36 -18.02 -1.89
C PRO A 219 11.96 -18.64 -1.98
N LEU A 220 11.20 -18.32 -3.04
CA LEU A 220 9.87 -18.86 -3.28
C LEU A 220 9.80 -19.53 -4.65
N PRO A 221 9.88 -20.87 -4.73
CA PRO A 221 9.55 -21.62 -5.94
C PRO A 221 8.04 -21.61 -6.16
N ARG A 222 7.63 -21.91 -7.36
CA ARG A 222 6.19 -22.07 -7.66
C ARG A 222 5.78 -23.54 -7.59
N PHE A 223 4.52 -23.77 -7.31
CA PHE A 223 3.95 -25.12 -7.37
C PHE A 223 4.12 -25.73 -8.76
N GLY A 224 4.45 -27.01 -8.79
CA GLY A 224 4.70 -27.76 -10.04
C GLY A 224 6.14 -27.78 -10.52
N GLU A 225 7.06 -27.05 -9.92
CA GLU A 225 8.50 -27.07 -10.26
C GLU A 225 9.29 -28.20 -9.56
N GLY A 226 8.61 -29.11 -8.86
CA GLY A 226 9.22 -30.26 -8.18
C GLY A 226 9.70 -29.98 -6.76
N TYR A 227 9.57 -28.74 -6.27
CA TYR A 227 9.92 -28.38 -4.91
C TYR A 227 8.80 -28.80 -3.94
N ARG A 228 9.21 -29.36 -2.80
CA ARG A 228 8.27 -29.64 -1.69
C ARG A 228 8.19 -28.42 -0.79
N ILE A 229 7.01 -27.81 -0.74
CA ILE A 229 6.75 -26.65 0.11
C ILE A 229 5.46 -26.92 0.86
N LEU A 230 5.47 -26.67 2.16
CA LEU A 230 4.28 -26.58 2.99
C LEU A 230 4.08 -25.11 3.38
N HIS A 231 2.98 -24.52 2.95
CA HIS A 231 2.56 -23.20 3.39
C HIS A 231 1.51 -23.33 4.48
N SER A 232 1.75 -22.68 5.60
CA SER A 232 0.87 -22.71 6.77
C SER A 232 0.94 -21.39 7.52
N ILE A 233 -0.15 -21.03 8.20
CA ILE A 233 -0.17 -19.96 9.20
C ILE A 233 0.38 -20.44 10.54
N ASN A 234 0.49 -21.75 10.73
CA ASN A 234 1.04 -22.29 11.96
C ASN A 234 2.54 -22.05 12.05
N PRO A 235 3.08 -21.92 13.26
CA PRO A 235 4.52 -21.88 13.47
C PRO A 235 5.19 -23.08 12.81
N HIS A 236 6.27 -22.84 12.10
CA HIS A 236 6.99 -23.87 11.36
C HIS A 236 8.50 -23.62 11.38
N ASP A 237 9.24 -24.68 11.23
CA ASP A 237 10.71 -24.61 11.05
C ASP A 237 11.09 -24.21 9.62
N GLU A 238 12.40 -24.16 9.34
CA GLU A 238 12.91 -23.81 8.01
C GLU A 238 12.46 -24.80 6.90
N TRP A 239 12.06 -26.03 7.25
CA TRP A 239 11.53 -27.04 6.33
C TRP A 239 10.02 -26.91 6.07
N GLY A 240 9.34 -26.03 6.80
CA GLY A 240 7.90 -25.87 6.78
C GLY A 240 7.17 -26.90 7.66
N GLY A 241 7.90 -27.67 8.46
CA GLY A 241 7.31 -28.59 9.44
C GLY A 241 6.67 -27.83 10.59
N ILE A 242 5.36 -28.09 10.85
CA ILE A 242 4.64 -27.42 11.96
C ILE A 242 5.32 -27.79 13.27
N GLN A 243 5.61 -26.78 14.07
CA GLN A 243 6.26 -26.88 15.37
C GLN A 243 5.42 -26.19 16.45
N TRP A 244 5.43 -26.75 17.63
CA TRP A 244 4.77 -26.16 18.80
C TRP A 244 5.76 -25.72 19.88
N ASP A 245 7.05 -25.63 19.50
CA ASP A 245 8.12 -25.13 20.33
C ASP A 245 8.07 -23.59 20.36
N PRO A 246 7.98 -22.96 21.56
CA PRO A 246 7.94 -21.49 21.67
C PRO A 246 9.13 -20.78 21.03
N ASP A 247 10.34 -21.35 21.08
CA ASP A 247 11.54 -20.76 20.49
C ASP A 247 11.48 -20.75 18.96
N VAL A 248 10.90 -21.79 18.35
CA VAL A 248 10.67 -21.83 16.89
C VAL A 248 9.65 -20.78 16.49
N PHE A 249 8.59 -20.63 17.29
CA PHE A 249 7.57 -19.62 17.07
C PHE A 249 8.17 -18.20 17.13
N GLU A 250 8.90 -17.87 18.18
CA GLU A 250 9.53 -16.55 18.38
C GLU A 250 10.49 -16.23 17.22
N ASN A 251 11.39 -17.14 16.88
CA ASN A 251 12.36 -16.97 15.80
C ASN A 251 11.68 -16.74 14.43
N LEU A 252 10.58 -17.44 14.13
CA LEU A 252 9.83 -17.27 12.88
C LEU A 252 9.20 -15.88 12.80
N TYR A 253 8.49 -15.47 13.84
CA TYR A 253 7.80 -14.19 13.87
C TYR A 253 8.75 -13.01 13.93
N ASP A 254 9.84 -13.12 14.68
CA ASP A 254 10.92 -12.12 14.69
C ASP A 254 11.49 -11.94 13.27
N ARG A 255 11.75 -13.02 12.54
CA ARG A 255 12.24 -12.94 11.17
C ARG A 255 11.23 -12.26 10.24
N ILE A 256 9.93 -12.60 10.34
CA ILE A 256 8.86 -11.99 9.54
C ILE A 256 8.76 -10.48 9.82
N LEU A 257 8.85 -10.06 11.08
CA LEU A 257 8.86 -8.65 11.49
C LEU A 257 10.13 -7.94 11.01
N GLU A 258 11.29 -8.52 11.29
CA GLU A 258 12.59 -7.96 10.94
C GLU A 258 12.80 -7.81 9.44
N LYS A 259 12.26 -8.71 8.63
CA LYS A 259 12.25 -8.64 7.17
C LYS A 259 11.71 -7.31 6.66
N ILE A 260 10.77 -6.69 7.35
CA ILE A 260 10.21 -5.39 6.99
C ILE A 260 10.92 -4.26 7.74
N THR A 261 11.12 -4.39 9.05
CA THR A 261 11.66 -3.30 9.87
C THR A 261 13.13 -3.00 9.59
N LYS A 262 13.93 -4.00 9.24
CA LYS A 262 15.34 -3.81 8.83
C LYS A 262 15.49 -3.16 7.45
N HIS A 263 14.49 -3.26 6.59
CA HIS A 263 14.52 -2.69 5.24
C HIS A 263 13.69 -1.42 5.07
N ARG A 264 13.39 -0.73 6.18
CA ARG A 264 12.60 0.51 6.18
C ARG A 264 13.11 1.56 5.20
N ASP A 265 14.41 1.74 5.08
CA ASP A 265 15.01 2.78 4.23
C ASP A 265 14.73 2.53 2.72
N ASP A 266 14.42 1.29 2.33
CA ASP A 266 13.95 0.93 1.00
C ASP A 266 12.39 1.01 0.87
N ILE A 267 11.69 0.75 1.96
CA ILE A 267 10.23 0.64 1.97
C ILE A 267 9.56 1.99 2.23
N VAL A 268 10.06 2.74 3.20
CA VAL A 268 9.47 4.02 3.60
C VAL A 268 9.79 5.12 2.60
N GLN A 269 8.77 5.82 2.15
CA GLN A 269 8.89 6.98 1.28
C GLN A 269 8.00 8.11 1.78
N THR A 270 8.59 9.31 1.80
CA THR A 270 7.91 10.57 2.10
C THR A 270 8.34 11.65 1.12
N GLU A 271 7.54 12.69 1.00
CA GLU A 271 7.88 13.86 0.21
C GLU A 271 7.81 15.12 1.09
N GLY A 272 8.91 15.87 1.14
CA GLY A 272 9.01 17.11 1.89
C GLY A 272 8.83 18.34 1.02
N TYR A 273 7.99 19.28 1.44
CA TYR A 273 7.80 20.56 0.77
C TYR A 273 8.01 21.70 1.77
N PHE A 274 8.94 22.59 1.51
CA PHE A 274 9.25 23.78 2.33
C PHE A 274 9.58 23.45 3.81
N LEU A 275 10.30 22.35 4.07
CA LEU A 275 10.58 21.89 5.44
C LEU A 275 11.76 22.59 6.12
N ASP A 276 12.69 23.18 5.36
CA ASP A 276 13.99 23.66 5.87
C ASP A 276 13.88 24.67 7.01
N ASP A 277 12.92 25.61 6.90
CA ASP A 277 12.69 26.69 7.86
C ASP A 277 11.26 26.70 8.43
N ALA A 278 10.51 25.58 8.25
CA ALA A 278 9.12 25.51 8.65
C ALA A 278 8.97 25.50 10.18
N LYS A 279 8.06 26.35 10.68
CA LYS A 279 7.65 26.41 12.08
C LYS A 279 6.36 25.62 12.31
N ILE A 280 5.51 25.56 11.29
CA ILE A 280 4.31 24.74 11.26
C ILE A 280 4.48 23.72 10.14
N VAL A 281 4.49 22.44 10.48
CA VAL A 281 4.56 21.38 9.47
C VAL A 281 3.25 20.62 9.41
N LEU A 282 2.65 20.64 8.23
CA LEU A 282 1.50 19.81 7.94
C LEU A 282 1.97 18.37 7.67
N ILE A 283 1.27 17.38 8.21
CA ILE A 283 1.46 15.98 7.83
C ILE A 283 0.16 15.46 7.23
N ALA A 284 0.23 14.96 6.00
CA ALA A 284 -0.92 14.47 5.25
C ALA A 284 -0.53 13.28 4.36
N TYR A 285 -1.51 12.47 3.99
CA TYR A 285 -1.38 11.34 3.09
C TYR A 285 -2.60 11.25 2.15
N GLY A 286 -2.48 10.49 1.07
CA GLY A 286 -3.56 10.35 0.09
C GLY A 286 -4.02 11.69 -0.46
N SER A 287 -5.31 11.82 -0.77
CA SER A 287 -5.91 13.02 -1.36
C SER A 287 -5.76 14.27 -0.50
N GLU A 288 -5.68 14.14 0.82
CA GLU A 288 -5.52 15.27 1.75
C GLU A 288 -4.18 15.99 1.59
N SER A 289 -3.19 15.36 0.99
CA SER A 289 -1.91 16.00 0.66
C SER A 289 -2.06 17.16 -0.33
N ARG A 290 -3.08 17.13 -1.18
CA ARG A 290 -3.33 18.15 -2.20
C ARG A 290 -3.80 19.49 -1.59
N PRO A 291 -4.88 19.53 -0.81
CA PRO A 291 -5.27 20.76 -0.13
C PRO A 291 -4.24 21.22 0.90
N ALA A 292 -3.53 20.29 1.57
CA ALA A 292 -2.45 20.62 2.48
C ALA A 292 -1.31 21.37 1.78
N LEU A 293 -0.85 20.91 0.62
CA LEU A 293 0.17 21.61 -0.17
C LEU A 293 -0.32 22.97 -0.66
N GLY A 294 -1.60 23.06 -1.08
CA GLY A 294 -2.23 24.32 -1.44
C GLY A 294 -2.22 25.34 -0.28
N ALA A 295 -2.58 24.88 0.91
CA ALA A 295 -2.58 25.70 2.13
C ALA A 295 -1.16 26.14 2.53
N VAL A 296 -0.15 25.27 2.43
CA VAL A 296 1.25 25.62 2.65
C VAL A 296 1.72 26.71 1.70
N ARG A 297 1.43 26.58 0.40
CA ARG A 297 1.77 27.62 -0.59
C ARG A 297 1.11 28.96 -0.28
N GLN A 298 -0.16 28.95 0.11
CA GLN A 298 -0.87 30.15 0.53
C GLN A 298 -0.29 30.76 1.81
N ALA A 299 0.05 29.94 2.81
CA ALA A 299 0.69 30.36 4.04
C ALA A 299 2.05 31.05 3.76
N ARG A 300 2.87 30.42 2.92
CA ARG A 300 4.16 30.99 2.48
C ARG A 300 4.01 32.34 1.78
N ALA A 301 3.03 32.47 0.90
CA ALA A 301 2.74 33.75 0.23
C ALA A 301 2.35 34.86 1.22
N ASN A 302 1.82 34.49 2.39
CA ASN A 302 1.47 35.41 3.48
C ASN A 302 2.55 35.52 4.58
N GLY A 303 3.79 35.07 4.31
CA GLY A 303 4.93 35.18 5.24
C GLY A 303 4.94 34.15 6.37
N ILE A 304 4.03 33.16 6.38
CA ILE A 304 3.97 32.11 7.39
C ILE A 304 4.93 30.99 7.00
N LYS A 305 5.83 30.61 7.90
CA LYS A 305 6.79 29.51 7.70
C LYS A 305 6.13 28.15 7.87
N ALA A 306 5.27 27.78 6.91
CA ALA A 306 4.62 26.48 6.85
C ALA A 306 5.35 25.52 5.91
N GLY A 307 5.32 24.21 6.20
CA GLY A 307 5.83 23.13 5.36
C GLY A 307 4.86 21.97 5.32
N LEU A 308 5.09 21.00 4.42
CA LEU A 308 4.33 19.77 4.32
C LEU A 308 5.28 18.57 4.27
N LEU A 309 5.05 17.60 5.13
CA LEU A 309 5.55 16.24 5.02
C LEU A 309 4.40 15.38 4.50
N LYS A 310 4.46 14.99 3.22
CA LYS A 310 3.52 14.05 2.59
C LYS A 310 4.00 12.64 2.85
N LEU A 311 3.15 11.79 3.41
CA LEU A 311 3.44 10.37 3.60
C LEU A 311 2.99 9.60 2.37
N VAL A 312 3.91 8.93 1.70
CA VAL A 312 3.66 8.00 0.60
C VAL A 312 3.49 6.59 1.16
N THR A 313 4.38 6.18 2.06
CA THR A 313 4.25 4.99 2.89
C THR A 313 3.70 5.41 4.25
N VAL A 314 2.62 4.78 4.69
CA VAL A 314 2.04 5.02 6.03
C VAL A 314 2.33 3.87 6.99
N TRP A 315 2.55 2.68 6.46
CA TRP A 315 3.04 1.51 7.20
C TRP A 315 4.14 0.81 6.38
N PRO A 316 5.29 0.48 6.96
CA PRO A 316 5.74 0.86 8.30
C PRO A 316 5.68 2.38 8.49
N VAL A 317 5.36 2.78 9.71
CA VAL A 317 5.22 4.22 10.02
C VAL A 317 6.55 4.96 9.77
N PRO A 318 6.58 6.13 9.08
CA PRO A 318 7.79 6.90 8.80
C PRO A 318 8.29 7.66 10.04
N ASP A 319 8.74 6.91 11.06
CA ASP A 319 9.09 7.44 12.38
C ASP A 319 10.30 8.36 12.36
N LYS A 320 11.35 8.04 11.57
CA LYS A 320 12.54 8.88 11.44
C LYS A 320 12.18 10.26 10.89
N GLU A 321 11.38 10.28 9.83
CA GLU A 321 10.97 11.50 9.12
C GLU A 321 10.04 12.35 9.97
N ILE A 322 9.09 11.72 10.68
CA ILE A 322 8.16 12.42 11.59
C ILE A 322 8.93 13.00 12.78
N ARG A 323 9.84 12.25 13.41
CA ARG A 323 10.68 12.75 14.50
C ARG A 323 11.56 13.92 14.07
N ALA A 324 12.22 13.78 12.90
CA ALA A 324 13.08 14.84 12.38
C ALA A 324 12.33 16.16 12.11
N VAL A 325 11.06 16.06 11.72
CA VAL A 325 10.16 17.23 11.59
C VAL A 325 9.78 17.77 12.96
N ALA A 326 9.39 16.90 13.91
CA ALA A 326 8.94 17.30 15.24
C ALA A 326 10.03 18.03 16.05
N GLU A 327 11.29 17.66 15.86
CA GLU A 327 12.44 18.32 16.53
C GLU A 327 12.66 19.77 16.07
N LYS A 328 12.21 20.15 14.87
CA LYS A 328 12.45 21.47 14.26
C LYS A 328 11.22 22.37 14.26
N ALA A 329 10.03 21.75 14.16
CA ALA A 329 8.77 22.47 14.10
C ALA A 329 8.31 22.92 15.50
N GLU A 330 7.61 24.05 15.56
CA GLU A 330 6.88 24.48 16.77
C GLU A 330 5.54 23.74 16.88
N THR A 331 4.91 23.47 15.74
CA THR A 331 3.64 22.75 15.65
C THR A 331 3.62 21.81 14.46
N VAL A 332 3.17 20.58 14.69
CA VAL A 332 2.75 19.65 13.66
C VAL A 332 1.22 19.68 13.56
N LEU A 333 0.69 19.88 12.34
CA LEU A 333 -0.74 19.85 12.04
C LEU A 333 -1.06 18.63 11.16
N THR A 334 -1.78 17.65 11.71
CA THR A 334 -2.27 16.51 10.91
C THR A 334 -3.51 16.87 10.13
N VAL A 335 -3.58 16.43 8.87
CA VAL A 335 -4.72 16.67 7.98
C VAL A 335 -5.26 15.32 7.52
N GLU A 336 -6.47 14.96 7.99
CA GLU A 336 -7.02 13.63 7.77
C GLU A 336 -8.51 13.64 7.43
N MET A 337 -8.92 12.81 6.49
CA MET A 337 -10.33 12.56 6.15
C MET A 337 -10.90 11.39 6.98
N ASN A 338 -10.74 11.51 8.29
CA ASN A 338 -11.29 10.61 9.32
C ASN A 338 -11.40 11.37 10.65
N VAL A 339 -11.52 10.69 11.77
CA VAL A 339 -11.63 11.28 13.12
C VAL A 339 -10.27 11.53 13.80
N GLY A 340 -9.19 11.61 13.03
CA GLY A 340 -7.83 11.79 13.55
C GLY A 340 -7.18 10.47 13.98
N ARG A 341 -7.39 9.40 13.24
CA ARG A 341 -6.91 8.07 13.59
C ARG A 341 -5.38 7.96 13.54
N TYR A 342 -4.77 8.47 12.48
CA TYR A 342 -3.31 8.41 12.32
C TYR A 342 -2.61 9.53 13.11
N ALA A 343 -3.34 10.58 13.48
CA ALA A 343 -2.83 11.65 14.34
C ALA A 343 -2.30 11.12 15.69
N TYR A 344 -2.85 10.02 16.21
CA TYR A 344 -2.35 9.40 17.43
C TYR A 344 -0.95 8.79 17.25
N GLU A 345 -0.66 8.19 16.10
CA GLU A 345 0.68 7.71 15.78
C GLU A 345 1.67 8.86 15.64
N ILE A 346 1.26 9.94 14.97
CA ILE A 346 2.08 11.14 14.85
C ILE A 346 2.34 11.76 16.22
N GLU A 347 1.32 11.89 17.09
CA GLU A 347 1.46 12.41 18.44
C GLU A 347 2.42 11.55 19.30
N ARG A 348 2.27 10.22 19.24
CA ARG A 348 3.18 9.28 19.89
C ARG A 348 4.63 9.47 19.44
N LEU A 349 4.86 9.71 18.15
CA LEU A 349 6.20 9.89 17.60
C LEU A 349 6.79 11.26 17.90
N CYS A 350 5.97 12.32 17.95
CA CYS A 350 6.42 13.65 18.35
C CYS A 350 6.86 13.69 19.82
N CYS A 351 6.31 12.82 20.66
CA CYS A 351 6.74 12.58 22.05
C CYS A 351 6.94 13.88 22.86
N GLY A 352 6.11 14.90 22.63
CA GLY A 352 6.20 16.20 23.30
C GLY A 352 7.27 17.17 22.77
N ALA A 353 8.01 16.81 21.71
CA ALA A 353 9.02 17.69 21.11
C ALA A 353 8.39 18.95 20.48
N CYS A 354 7.15 18.84 20.01
CA CYS A 354 6.38 19.97 19.48
C CYS A 354 4.90 19.85 19.84
N ARG A 355 4.13 20.93 19.64
CA ARG A 355 2.67 20.86 19.72
C ARG A 355 2.12 20.04 18.56
N VAL A 356 1.17 19.12 18.83
CA VAL A 356 0.44 18.43 17.77
C VAL A 356 -1.00 18.93 17.74
N ALA A 357 -1.41 19.44 16.58
CA ALA A 357 -2.77 19.85 16.26
C ALA A 357 -3.34 18.96 15.18
N ARG A 358 -4.66 18.93 15.04
CA ARG A 358 -5.33 18.13 14.02
C ARG A 358 -6.48 18.88 13.36
N ILE A 359 -6.61 18.72 12.06
CA ILE A 359 -7.83 19.04 11.32
C ILE A 359 -8.38 17.75 10.73
N THR A 360 -9.65 17.48 11.02
CA THR A 360 -10.30 16.21 10.69
C THR A 360 -11.62 16.45 9.97
N LYS A 361 -11.93 15.55 9.03
CA LYS A 361 -13.18 15.61 8.27
C LYS A 361 -13.73 14.21 8.07
N ASN A 362 -14.89 13.91 8.60
CA ASN A 362 -15.52 12.59 8.51
C ASN A 362 -16.84 12.60 7.71
N ARG A 363 -17.01 13.60 6.82
CA ARG A 363 -18.24 13.82 6.05
C ARG A 363 -18.14 13.34 4.60
N GLY A 364 -17.17 12.51 4.28
CA GLY A 364 -17.01 11.96 2.94
C GLY A 364 -16.52 12.93 1.87
N LEU A 365 -15.93 14.05 2.27
CA LEU A 365 -15.40 15.08 1.39
C LEU A 365 -13.97 15.45 1.81
N VAL A 366 -13.08 15.59 0.84
CA VAL A 366 -11.73 16.11 1.03
C VAL A 366 -11.80 17.55 1.57
N HIS A 367 -10.83 17.95 2.39
CA HIS A 367 -10.71 19.35 2.79
C HIS A 367 -10.46 20.25 1.58
N THR A 368 -10.95 21.48 1.66
CA THR A 368 -10.53 22.53 0.74
C THR A 368 -9.22 23.17 1.21
N THR A 369 -8.41 23.70 0.30
CA THR A 369 -7.23 24.50 0.63
C THR A 369 -7.53 25.60 1.65
N ARG A 370 -8.71 26.24 1.54
CA ARG A 370 -9.14 27.31 2.45
C ARG A 370 -9.39 26.81 3.88
N GLU A 371 -10.00 25.63 4.04
CA GLU A 371 -10.24 25.02 5.36
C GLU A 371 -8.90 24.72 6.06
N VAL A 372 -7.97 24.09 5.33
CA VAL A 372 -6.63 23.77 5.88
C VAL A 372 -5.84 25.04 6.18
N TYR A 373 -5.86 26.04 5.28
CA TYR A 373 -5.20 27.32 5.51
C TYR A 373 -5.73 28.03 6.75
N LYS A 374 -7.05 28.04 6.95
CA LYS A 374 -7.68 28.60 8.15
C LYS A 374 -7.19 27.94 9.44
N ALA A 375 -7.02 26.59 9.43
CA ALA A 375 -6.45 25.89 10.58
C ALA A 375 -4.99 26.31 10.85
N VAL A 376 -4.19 26.60 9.81
CA VAL A 376 -2.84 27.15 9.96
C VAL A 376 -2.88 28.55 10.59
N GLU A 377 -3.83 29.42 10.18
CA GLU A 377 -3.99 30.75 10.78
C GLU A 377 -4.40 30.68 12.26
N GLU A 378 -5.24 29.73 12.64
CA GLU A 378 -5.68 29.53 14.03
C GLU A 378 -4.55 29.07 14.95
N ILE A 379 -3.53 28.39 14.43
CA ILE A 379 -2.34 27.96 15.19
C ILE A 379 -1.45 29.15 15.56
N ILE A 380 -1.39 30.18 14.71
CA ILE A 380 -0.52 31.36 14.89
C ILE A 380 -1.11 32.38 15.85
N ARG A 381 -2.43 32.39 16.01
CA ARG A 381 -3.14 33.27 16.94
C ARG A 381 -3.00 32.80 18.39
#